data_d5c6b728862529fb6e0d4ce501d2565b
#
_entry.id   d5c6b728862529fb6e0d4ce501d2565b
#
_cell.length_a   1.000
_cell.length_b   1.000
_cell.length_c   1.000
_cell.angle_alpha   90.00
_cell.angle_beta   90.00
_cell.angle_gamma   90.00
#
_symmetry.space_group_name_H-M   'P 1'
#
loop_
_entity.id
_entity.type
_entity.pdbx_description
1 polymer ?
#
loop_
_entity_poly.entity_id
_entity_poly.type
_entity_poly.pdbx_seq_one_letter_code
_entity_poly.pdbx_strand_id
1 'polypeptide(L)'
;THLYPTRVKVAAGDVIVADHERLSDKGKIRYDWQHYIPLVQRKPGALRNGAPFMDLPEPLQRLRRALLREIGGDRLMAKVLALVPAAGLDAVLVAVELALEGAPPSGRVSAEHVVNVLARLNAVPRPANVATMLQVVTPPIADTARYDRLRNLQEADHEA
;
A
#
# COMPACT_ATOMS: atom_id res chain seq x y z
N THR A 1 33.59 8.42 5.37
CA THR A 1 32.62 9.45 4.97
C THR A 1 33.23 10.32 3.91
N HIS A 2 32.51 10.53 2.80
CA HIS A 2 32.94 11.37 1.69
C HIS A 2 32.07 12.63 1.65
N LEU A 3 32.71 13.79 1.65
CA LEU A 3 32.03 15.08 1.62
C LEU A 3 32.13 15.67 0.20
N TYR A 4 30.95 15.95 -0.36
CA TYR A 4 30.82 16.63 -1.64
C TYR A 4 30.20 18.04 -1.42
N PRO A 5 30.27 18.96 -2.39
CA PRO A 5 29.67 20.29 -2.23
C PRO A 5 28.20 20.26 -1.82
N THR A 6 27.40 19.34 -2.39
CA THR A 6 25.94 19.23 -2.18
C THR A 6 25.51 17.95 -1.47
N ARG A 7 26.41 16.99 -1.26
CA ARG A 7 26.08 15.67 -0.68
C ARG A 7 27.10 15.20 0.33
N VAL A 8 26.61 14.35 1.25
CA VAL A 8 27.45 13.64 2.23
C VAL A 8 27.17 12.15 2.07
N LYS A 9 28.20 11.37 1.71
CA LYS A 9 28.10 9.92 1.59
C LYS A 9 28.83 9.25 2.74
N VAL A 10 28.18 8.27 3.34
CA VAL A 10 28.75 7.41 4.37
C VAL A 10 28.99 6.03 3.74
N ALA A 11 30.24 5.58 3.80
CA ALA A 11 30.63 4.25 3.34
C ALA A 11 31.05 3.38 4.51
N ALA A 12 30.69 2.10 4.46
CA ALA A 12 31.19 1.04 5.30
C ALA A 12 31.96 0.06 4.41
N GLY A 13 33.30 0.10 4.48
CA GLY A 13 34.14 -0.52 3.45
C GLY A 13 33.90 0.16 2.10
N ASP A 14 33.67 -0.62 1.06
CA ASP A 14 33.40 -0.16 -0.31
C ASP A 14 31.92 0.07 -0.60
N VAL A 15 31.03 -0.15 0.37
CA VAL A 15 29.58 -0.01 0.20
C VAL A 15 29.11 1.34 0.76
N ILE A 16 28.40 2.12 -0.07
CA ILE A 16 27.75 3.35 0.37
C ILE A 16 26.50 2.92 1.17
N VAL A 17 26.49 3.22 2.47
CA VAL A 17 25.39 2.88 3.38
C VAL A 17 24.41 4.04 3.60
N ALA A 18 24.81 5.27 3.31
CA ALA A 18 23.94 6.44 3.35
C ALA A 18 24.43 7.52 2.37
N ASP A 19 23.48 8.23 1.77
CA ASP A 19 23.71 9.34 0.85
C ASP A 19 22.69 10.45 1.17
N HIS A 20 23.16 11.51 1.80
CA HIS A 20 22.33 12.62 2.24
C HIS A 20 22.70 13.92 1.53
N GLU A 21 21.74 14.79 1.35
CA GLU A 21 21.96 16.16 0.93
C GLU A 21 22.74 16.92 2.03
N ARG A 22 23.77 17.66 1.64
CA ARG A 22 24.54 18.46 2.57
C ARG A 22 23.75 19.70 2.98
N LEU A 23 23.52 19.85 4.28
CA LEU A 23 22.91 21.04 4.84
C LEU A 23 23.99 22.12 5.02
N SER A 24 23.74 23.31 4.46
CA SER A 24 24.64 24.45 4.58
C SER A 24 24.42 25.24 5.88
N ASP A 25 23.20 25.14 6.44
CA ASP A 25 22.83 25.90 7.62
C ASP A 25 23.30 25.23 8.91
N LYS A 26 23.88 26.00 9.80
CA LYS A 26 24.34 25.55 11.11
C LYS A 26 23.16 25.10 11.98
N GLY A 27 23.28 23.91 12.59
CA GLY A 27 22.29 23.39 13.55
C GLY A 27 21.08 22.70 12.93
N LYS A 28 20.95 22.66 11.59
CA LYS A 28 19.91 21.87 10.95
C LYS A 28 20.28 20.38 10.95
N ILE A 29 19.28 19.53 11.20
CA ILE A 29 19.41 18.07 11.17
C ILE A 29 18.39 17.56 10.15
N ARG A 30 18.81 16.69 9.24
CA ARG A 30 17.94 15.98 8.32
C ARG A 30 17.92 14.50 8.69
N TYR A 31 16.75 13.98 8.90
CA TYR A 31 16.56 12.56 9.19
C TYR A 31 16.07 11.84 7.93
N ASP A 32 16.62 10.64 7.70
CA ASP A 32 15.97 9.65 6.86
C ASP A 32 15.23 8.67 7.78
N TRP A 33 13.91 8.78 7.82
CA TRP A 33 13.08 7.97 8.70
C TRP A 33 13.17 6.47 8.40
N GLN A 34 13.53 6.08 7.17
CA GLN A 34 13.65 4.68 6.78
C GLN A 34 14.76 3.97 7.58
N HIS A 35 15.83 4.68 7.91
CA HIS A 35 16.91 4.14 8.75
C HIS A 35 16.45 3.79 10.18
N TYR A 36 15.32 4.35 10.62
CA TYR A 36 14.78 4.12 11.95
C TYR A 36 13.70 3.01 12.00
N ILE A 37 13.37 2.39 10.87
CA ILE A 37 12.41 1.28 10.83
C ILE A 37 12.77 0.14 11.79
N PRO A 38 14.03 -0.37 11.83
CA PRO A 38 14.39 -1.41 12.79
C PRO A 38 14.30 -0.97 14.26
N LEU A 39 14.46 0.33 14.52
CA LEU A 39 14.31 0.87 15.86
C LEU A 39 12.84 0.87 16.31
N VAL A 40 11.92 1.34 15.45
CA VAL A 40 10.49 1.39 15.82
C VAL A 40 9.85 0.01 15.89
N GLN A 41 10.36 -0.98 15.18
CA GLN A 41 9.94 -2.36 15.38
C GLN A 41 10.19 -2.85 16.81
N ARG A 42 11.30 -2.43 17.42
CA ARG A 42 11.68 -2.77 18.81
C ARG A 42 11.07 -1.81 19.82
N LYS A 43 10.92 -0.53 19.46
CA LYS A 43 10.40 0.53 20.34
C LYS A 43 9.33 1.36 19.62
N PRO A 44 8.10 0.82 19.42
CA PRO A 44 7.04 1.49 18.65
C PRO A 44 6.66 2.85 19.21
N GLY A 45 6.77 3.06 20.52
CA GLY A 45 6.48 4.35 21.17
C GLY A 45 7.31 5.53 20.64
N ALA A 46 8.46 5.29 19.99
CA ALA A 46 9.24 6.33 19.34
C ALA A 46 8.50 7.04 18.20
N LEU A 47 7.48 6.40 17.61
CA LEU A 47 6.62 7.00 16.59
C LEU A 47 5.79 8.19 17.09
N ARG A 48 5.56 8.29 18.40
CA ARG A 48 4.74 9.36 18.97
C ARG A 48 5.46 10.71 18.93
N ASN A 49 6.75 10.72 19.32
CA ASN A 49 7.53 11.94 19.55
C ASN A 49 8.88 11.94 18.83
N GLY A 50 9.18 10.95 18.00
CA GLY A 50 10.45 10.85 17.29
C GLY A 50 10.56 11.86 16.14
N ALA A 51 11.55 12.74 16.21
CA ALA A 51 11.82 13.73 15.17
C ALA A 51 11.94 13.12 13.75
N PRO A 52 12.54 11.94 13.53
CA PRO A 52 12.62 11.34 12.20
C PRO A 52 11.27 11.08 11.54
N PHE A 53 10.20 10.91 12.31
CA PHE A 53 8.88 10.57 11.79
C PHE A 53 7.96 11.78 11.55
N MET A 54 8.49 12.98 11.69
CA MET A 54 7.75 14.22 11.36
C MET A 54 7.68 14.44 9.85
N ASP A 55 8.70 13.96 9.11
CA ASP A 55 8.85 14.14 7.66
C ASP A 55 8.42 12.88 6.85
N LEU A 56 7.49 12.09 7.40
CA LEU A 56 6.90 10.98 6.66
C LEU A 56 6.10 11.51 5.44
N PRO A 57 6.04 10.77 4.32
CA PRO A 57 5.11 11.06 3.21
C PRO A 57 3.66 11.19 3.71
N GLU A 58 2.89 12.06 3.04
CA GLU A 58 1.53 12.43 3.50
C GLU A 58 0.61 11.23 3.78
N PRO A 59 0.53 10.16 2.94
CA PRO A 59 -0.31 9.02 3.26
C PRO A 59 0.09 8.35 4.59
N LEU A 60 1.39 8.19 4.84
CA LEU A 60 1.89 7.62 6.08
C LEU A 60 1.67 8.55 7.28
N GLN A 61 1.73 9.86 7.10
CA GLN A 61 1.38 10.82 8.16
C GLN A 61 -0.10 10.75 8.52
N ARG A 62 -1.00 10.64 7.53
CA ARG A 62 -2.44 10.48 7.74
C ARG A 62 -2.73 9.19 8.50
N LEU A 63 -2.15 8.09 8.06
CA LEU A 63 -2.27 6.79 8.72
C LEU A 63 -1.73 6.86 10.17
N ARG A 64 -0.56 7.45 10.38
CA ARG A 64 0.03 7.63 11.72
C ARG A 64 -0.91 8.41 12.62
N ARG A 65 -1.47 9.53 12.16
CA ARG A 65 -2.43 10.34 12.93
C ARG A 65 -3.69 9.56 13.31
N ALA A 66 -4.18 8.69 12.42
CA ALA A 66 -5.33 7.83 12.68
C ALA A 66 -5.00 6.75 13.73
N LEU A 67 -3.93 6.00 13.50
CA LEU A 67 -3.56 4.87 14.35
C LEU A 67 -3.12 5.29 15.76
N LEU A 68 -2.35 6.38 15.89
CA LEU A 68 -1.85 6.80 17.21
C LEU A 68 -2.93 7.35 18.17
N ARG A 69 -4.15 7.53 17.71
CA ARG A 69 -5.30 7.82 18.55
C ARG A 69 -5.81 6.60 19.30
N GLU A 70 -5.48 5.40 18.82
CA GLU A 70 -5.93 4.15 19.40
C GLU A 70 -4.86 3.51 20.30
N ILE A 71 -5.30 2.67 21.23
CA ILE A 71 -4.40 1.89 22.09
C ILE A 71 -3.69 0.86 21.21
N GLY A 72 -2.33 0.84 21.27
CA GLY A 72 -1.53 -0.06 20.46
C GLY A 72 -1.32 0.37 19.01
N GLY A 73 -1.83 1.53 18.60
CA GLY A 73 -1.67 2.05 17.24
C GLY A 73 -0.23 2.30 16.83
N ASP A 74 0.66 2.57 17.76
CA ASP A 74 2.10 2.65 17.55
C ASP A 74 2.69 1.31 17.05
N ARG A 75 2.25 0.19 17.61
CA ARG A 75 2.66 -1.15 17.14
C ARG A 75 2.12 -1.45 15.75
N LEU A 76 0.88 -1.03 15.47
CA LEU A 76 0.26 -1.19 14.15
C LEU A 76 0.99 -0.36 13.10
N MET A 77 1.32 0.89 13.42
CA MET A 77 2.12 1.74 12.52
C MET A 77 3.52 1.18 12.28
N ALA A 78 4.18 0.64 13.31
CA ALA A 78 5.48 -0.02 13.15
C ALA A 78 5.43 -1.23 12.22
N LYS A 79 4.33 -2.01 12.24
CA LYS A 79 4.11 -3.13 11.29
C LYS A 79 3.99 -2.62 9.86
N VAL A 80 3.27 -1.52 9.61
CA VAL A 80 3.15 -0.94 8.26
C VAL A 80 4.50 -0.44 7.76
N LEU A 81 5.26 0.30 8.59
CA LEU A 81 6.60 0.77 8.21
C LEU A 81 7.56 -0.38 7.92
N ALA A 82 7.41 -1.51 8.61
CA ALA A 82 8.22 -2.71 8.38
C ALA A 82 8.03 -3.33 6.98
N LEU A 83 6.96 -2.99 6.27
CA LEU A 83 6.72 -3.47 4.90
C LEU A 83 7.59 -2.72 3.88
N VAL A 84 8.03 -1.49 4.19
CA VAL A 84 8.74 -0.62 3.25
C VAL A 84 10.03 -1.26 2.71
N PRO A 85 10.92 -1.85 3.52
CA PRO A 85 12.14 -2.46 3.00
C PRO A 85 11.89 -3.65 2.04
N ALA A 86 10.79 -4.37 2.21
CA ALA A 86 10.48 -5.56 1.42
C ALA A 86 9.64 -5.24 0.17
N ALA A 87 8.65 -4.36 0.27
CA ALA A 87 7.70 -4.07 -0.80
C ALA A 87 8.05 -2.80 -1.59
N GLY A 88 8.94 -1.97 -1.07
CA GLY A 88 9.23 -0.64 -1.61
C GLY A 88 8.29 0.43 -1.08
N LEU A 89 8.78 1.67 -1.03
CA LEU A 89 8.03 2.79 -0.48
C LEU A 89 6.76 3.08 -1.29
N ASP A 90 6.88 3.15 -2.62
CA ASP A 90 5.77 3.53 -3.50
C ASP A 90 4.58 2.57 -3.39
N ALA A 91 4.86 1.24 -3.36
CA ALA A 91 3.82 0.24 -3.20
C ALA A 91 3.10 0.36 -1.85
N VAL A 92 3.86 0.65 -0.78
CA VAL A 92 3.27 0.85 0.55
C VAL A 92 2.45 2.14 0.60
N LEU A 93 2.89 3.23 -0.04
CA LEU A 93 2.12 4.48 -0.11
C LEU A 93 0.77 4.28 -0.80
N VAL A 94 0.76 3.63 -1.98
CA VAL A 94 -0.47 3.30 -2.70
C VAL A 94 -1.39 2.42 -1.86
N ALA A 95 -0.84 1.38 -1.19
CA ALA A 95 -1.65 0.52 -0.34
C ALA A 95 -2.26 1.26 0.86
N VAL A 96 -1.53 2.21 1.43
CA VAL A 96 -2.00 3.06 2.54
C VAL A 96 -3.10 4.01 2.06
N GLU A 97 -2.95 4.65 0.89
CA GLU A 97 -3.99 5.52 0.31
C GLU A 97 -5.29 4.76 0.08
N LEU A 98 -5.22 3.62 -0.60
CA LEU A 98 -6.39 2.77 -0.84
C LEU A 98 -7.05 2.28 0.46
N ALA A 99 -6.24 1.96 1.48
CA ALA A 99 -6.76 1.56 2.79
C ALA A 99 -7.45 2.71 3.53
N LEU A 100 -6.95 3.93 3.37
CA LEU A 100 -7.56 5.14 3.95
C LEU A 100 -8.86 5.53 3.23
N GLU A 101 -8.91 5.40 1.91
CA GLU A 101 -10.11 5.67 1.10
C GLU A 101 -11.21 4.63 1.32
N GLY A 102 -10.83 3.36 1.45
CA GLY A 102 -11.75 2.26 1.74
C GLY A 102 -12.12 2.12 3.23
N ALA A 103 -11.67 3.03 4.08
CA ALA A 103 -11.99 2.98 5.50
C ALA A 103 -13.49 3.21 5.72
N PRO A 104 -14.13 2.44 6.63
CA PRO A 104 -15.53 2.64 6.96
C PRO A 104 -15.76 4.03 7.58
N PRO A 105 -17.01 4.55 7.59
CA PRO A 105 -17.34 5.84 8.20
C PRO A 105 -16.92 5.96 9.68
N SER A 106 -16.74 4.82 10.37
CA SER A 106 -16.18 4.76 11.72
C SER A 106 -14.73 5.21 11.83
N GLY A 107 -14.04 5.42 10.68
CA GLY A 107 -12.68 5.95 10.61
C GLY A 107 -11.57 5.00 11.07
N ARG A 108 -11.88 3.75 11.41
CA ARG A 108 -10.87 2.78 11.84
C ARG A 108 -10.14 2.17 10.65
N VAL A 109 -8.90 2.60 10.47
CA VAL A 109 -7.98 1.96 9.52
C VAL A 109 -7.18 0.91 10.27
N SER A 110 -7.26 -0.34 9.83
CA SER A 110 -6.46 -1.42 10.41
C SER A 110 -5.17 -1.60 9.61
N ALA A 111 -4.07 -1.89 10.30
CA ALA A 111 -2.81 -2.24 9.64
C ALA A 111 -2.96 -3.49 8.78
N GLU A 112 -3.84 -4.42 9.16
CA GLU A 112 -4.16 -5.62 8.38
C GLU A 112 -4.82 -5.27 7.05
N HIS A 113 -5.63 -4.22 7.01
CA HIS A 113 -6.21 -3.73 5.76
C HIS A 113 -5.11 -3.28 4.79
N VAL A 114 -4.13 -2.51 5.25
CA VAL A 114 -2.97 -2.11 4.43
C VAL A 114 -2.20 -3.33 3.92
N VAL A 115 -1.94 -4.32 4.78
CA VAL A 115 -1.27 -5.58 4.39
C VAL A 115 -2.05 -6.32 3.32
N ASN A 116 -3.38 -6.43 3.47
CA ASN A 116 -4.25 -7.11 2.52
C ASN A 116 -4.31 -6.39 1.17
N VAL A 117 -4.39 -5.05 1.17
CA VAL A 117 -4.34 -4.24 -0.06
C VAL A 117 -2.99 -4.44 -0.76
N LEU A 118 -1.88 -4.36 -0.01
CA LEU A 118 -0.54 -4.58 -0.56
C LEU A 118 -0.38 -5.99 -1.14
N ALA A 119 -0.88 -7.02 -0.45
CA ALA A 119 -0.88 -8.39 -0.96
C ALA A 119 -1.68 -8.51 -2.27
N ARG A 120 -2.82 -7.82 -2.39
CA ARG A 120 -3.62 -7.78 -3.62
C ARG A 120 -2.90 -7.07 -4.76
N LEU A 121 -2.25 -5.94 -4.50
CA LEU A 121 -1.46 -5.23 -5.50
C LEU A 121 -0.32 -6.09 -6.05
N ASN A 122 0.31 -6.90 -5.19
CA ASN A 122 1.37 -7.81 -5.57
C ASN A 122 0.85 -9.12 -6.20
N ALA A 123 -0.40 -9.50 -5.92
CA ALA A 123 -1.02 -10.74 -6.36
C ALA A 123 -1.76 -10.62 -7.70
N VAL A 124 -1.68 -9.47 -8.40
CA VAL A 124 -2.28 -9.35 -9.74
C VAL A 124 -1.63 -10.44 -10.62
N PRO A 125 -2.34 -11.53 -10.93
CA PRO A 125 -1.80 -12.52 -11.82
C PRO A 125 -1.62 -11.83 -13.17
N ARG A 126 -0.39 -11.76 -13.66
CA ARG A 126 -0.17 -11.50 -15.08
C ARG A 126 -1.00 -12.54 -15.82
N PRO A 127 -1.91 -12.14 -16.74
CA PRO A 127 -2.63 -13.11 -17.52
C PRO A 127 -1.57 -13.98 -18.18
N ALA A 128 -1.48 -15.23 -17.75
CA ALA A 128 -0.68 -16.19 -18.45
C ALA A 128 -1.31 -16.26 -19.85
N ASN A 129 -0.53 -16.05 -20.91
CA ASN A 129 -0.95 -16.39 -22.26
C ASN A 129 -1.10 -17.92 -22.29
N VAL A 130 -2.27 -18.39 -21.85
CA VAL A 130 -2.64 -19.78 -21.99
C VAL A 130 -3.02 -19.93 -23.45
N ALA A 131 -2.13 -20.51 -24.25
CA ALA A 131 -2.48 -20.99 -25.56
C ALA A 131 -3.53 -22.09 -25.36
N THR A 132 -4.82 -21.75 -25.50
CA THR A 132 -5.89 -22.72 -25.44
C THR A 132 -5.90 -23.49 -26.74
N MET A 133 -5.78 -24.81 -26.68
CA MET A 133 -6.01 -25.71 -27.83
C MET A 133 -7.53 -25.82 -28.16
N LEU A 134 -8.39 -25.12 -27.43
CA LEU A 134 -9.83 -25.08 -27.72
C LEU A 134 -10.06 -24.20 -28.95
N GLN A 135 -10.19 -24.85 -30.10
CA GLN A 135 -10.74 -24.21 -31.28
C GLN A 135 -12.25 -24.21 -31.16
N VAL A 136 -12.86 -23.03 -31.13
CA VAL A 136 -14.30 -22.88 -31.27
C VAL A 136 -14.63 -23.19 -32.74
N VAL A 137 -14.99 -24.42 -33.03
CA VAL A 137 -15.30 -24.89 -34.39
C VAL A 137 -16.60 -24.32 -34.90
N THR A 138 -17.51 -23.96 -33.98
CA THR A 138 -18.79 -23.33 -34.33
C THR A 138 -19.04 -22.14 -33.40
N PRO A 139 -19.27 -20.93 -33.91
CA PRO A 139 -19.61 -19.80 -33.05
C PRO A 139 -20.89 -20.10 -32.27
N PRO A 140 -20.97 -19.82 -30.97
CA PRO A 140 -22.18 -20.03 -30.20
C PRO A 140 -23.29 -19.14 -30.76
N ILE A 141 -24.35 -19.74 -31.26
CA ILE A 141 -25.57 -19.04 -31.70
C ILE A 141 -26.45 -18.89 -30.45
N ALA A 142 -26.76 -17.66 -30.09
CA ALA A 142 -27.67 -17.39 -28.99
C ALA A 142 -29.09 -17.87 -29.36
N ASP A 143 -29.61 -18.87 -28.62
CA ASP A 143 -31.02 -19.29 -28.77
C ASP A 143 -31.92 -18.29 -28.00
N THR A 144 -32.45 -17.33 -28.72
CA THR A 144 -33.38 -16.33 -28.17
C THR A 144 -34.81 -16.85 -28.04
N ALA A 145 -35.16 -17.95 -28.68
CA ALA A 145 -36.50 -18.52 -28.63
C ALA A 145 -36.96 -18.95 -27.21
N ARG A 146 -36.00 -19.19 -26.33
CA ARG A 146 -36.30 -19.45 -24.89
C ARG A 146 -36.89 -18.22 -24.20
N TYR A 147 -36.43 -17.02 -24.54
CA TYR A 147 -36.92 -15.78 -23.96
C TYR A 147 -38.30 -15.39 -24.50
N ASP A 148 -38.54 -15.67 -25.76
CA ASP A 148 -39.85 -15.44 -26.37
C ASP A 148 -40.94 -16.35 -25.76
N ARG A 149 -40.58 -17.57 -25.39
CA ARG A 149 -41.51 -18.48 -24.66
C ARG A 149 -41.82 -17.97 -23.24
N LEU A 150 -40.87 -17.38 -22.55
CA LEU A 150 -41.12 -16.83 -21.20
C LEU A 150 -42.01 -15.59 -21.27
N ARG A 151 -41.88 -14.75 -22.30
CA ARG A 151 -42.75 -13.61 -22.50
C ARG A 151 -44.22 -14.03 -22.76
N ASN A 152 -44.41 -15.00 -23.64
CA ASN A 152 -45.75 -15.52 -23.95
C ASN A 152 -46.45 -16.21 -22.76
N LEU A 153 -45.70 -16.76 -21.82
CA LEU A 153 -46.25 -17.32 -20.57
C LEU A 153 -46.74 -16.20 -19.63
N GLN A 154 -46.04 -15.05 -19.58
CA GLN A 154 -46.47 -13.93 -18.75
C GLN A 154 -47.73 -13.22 -19.31
N GLU A 155 -47.91 -13.17 -20.63
CA GLU A 155 -49.11 -12.61 -21.25
C GLU A 155 -50.32 -13.50 -21.01
N ALA A 156 -50.17 -14.84 -20.97
CA ALA A 156 -51.26 -15.76 -20.72
C ALA A 156 -51.78 -15.75 -19.25
N ASP A 157 -50.93 -15.43 -18.29
CA ASP A 157 -51.30 -15.28 -16.88
C ASP A 157 -51.98 -13.92 -16.56
N HIS A 158 -51.98 -12.97 -17.48
CA HIS A 158 -52.63 -11.67 -17.30
C HIS A 158 -54.03 -11.58 -17.90
N GLU A 159 -54.42 -12.57 -18.70
CA GLU A 159 -55.78 -12.65 -19.32
C GLU A 159 -56.71 -13.64 -18.60
N ALA A 160 -56.29 -14.24 -17.51
CA ALA A 160 -57.12 -15.14 -16.68
C ALA A 160 -57.50 -14.46 -15.35
#